data_3862dae8de809fea40389727ecb1a62a
#
_entry.id   3862dae8de809fea40389727ecb1a62a
#
_cell.length_a   1.000
_cell.length_b   1.000
_cell.length_c   1.000
_cell.angle_alpha   90.00
_cell.angle_beta   90.00
_cell.angle_gamma   90.00
#
_symmetry.space_group_name_H-M   'P 1'
#
loop_
_entity.id
_entity.type
_entity.pdbx_description
1 polymer ?
#
loop_
_entity_poly.entity_id
_entity_poly.type
_entity_poly.pdbx_seq_one_letter_code
_entity_poly.pdbx_strand_id
1 'polypeptide(L)'
;MPKTYSDIERENIKKALRREASKCLGLYGVKRTTVDELVHRSGIPKGTFYLFYPSKESLFLDLIDNFSNEVEELYLSMLQELDENHIVTSLTEVFMAIVMKFYRDGVYKLLKEGELELILRKTKEEEGKDYFAIKTDIFDKLFSYFFIDNKSDIASFSHAFRSILYILLHSDEIPEMEKALRFILRGLVLQMVE
;
A
#
# COMPACT_ATOMS: atom_id res chain seq x y z
N MET A 1 14.47 -22.15 -27.65
CA MET A 1 14.33 -22.66 -26.28
C MET A 1 13.71 -21.56 -25.45
N PRO A 2 12.75 -21.82 -24.57
CA PRO A 2 12.28 -20.79 -23.64
C PRO A 2 13.45 -20.35 -22.76
N LYS A 3 13.60 -19.03 -22.59
CA LYS A 3 14.68 -18.46 -21.77
C LYS A 3 14.42 -18.83 -20.31
N THR A 4 15.32 -19.62 -19.71
CA THR A 4 15.27 -19.95 -18.28
C THR A 4 15.95 -18.82 -17.52
N TYR A 5 15.24 -18.19 -16.59
CA TYR A 5 15.76 -17.14 -15.72
C TYR A 5 16.23 -17.75 -14.39
N SER A 6 17.38 -17.35 -13.90
CA SER A 6 17.81 -17.65 -12.52
C SER A 6 16.90 -16.98 -11.50
N ASP A 7 16.93 -17.42 -10.25
CA ASP A 7 16.10 -16.83 -9.17
C ASP A 7 16.39 -15.34 -8.98
N ILE A 8 17.66 -14.93 -9.10
CA ILE A 8 18.08 -13.54 -9.01
C ILE A 8 17.50 -12.71 -10.19
N GLU A 9 17.56 -13.24 -11.41
CA GLU A 9 16.98 -12.56 -12.57
C GLU A 9 15.46 -12.46 -12.46
N ARG A 10 14.80 -13.52 -11.95
CA ARG A 10 13.36 -13.54 -11.73
C ARG A 10 12.95 -12.45 -10.73
N GLU A 11 13.66 -12.35 -9.61
CA GLU A 11 13.36 -11.33 -8.61
C GLU A 11 13.63 -9.92 -9.12
N ASN A 12 14.70 -9.71 -9.89
CA ASN A 12 14.99 -8.41 -10.52
C ASN A 12 13.90 -7.99 -11.52
N ILE A 13 13.37 -8.94 -12.31
CA ILE A 13 12.25 -8.67 -13.23
C ILE A 13 10.98 -8.32 -12.46
N LYS A 14 10.65 -9.05 -11.40
CA LYS A 14 9.49 -8.74 -10.54
C LYS A 14 9.61 -7.36 -9.90
N LYS A 15 10.78 -7.02 -9.33
CA LYS A 15 11.07 -5.70 -8.76
C LYS A 15 10.89 -4.58 -9.79
N ALA A 16 11.40 -4.78 -11.00
CA ALA A 16 11.24 -3.81 -12.07
C ALA A 16 9.77 -3.62 -12.46
N LEU A 17 9.02 -4.71 -12.59
CA LEU A 17 7.59 -4.66 -12.91
C LEU A 17 6.77 -4.01 -11.80
N ARG A 18 6.99 -4.35 -10.53
CA ARG A 18 6.33 -3.71 -9.38
C ARG A 18 6.61 -2.21 -9.33
N ARG A 19 7.87 -1.80 -9.53
CA ARG A 19 8.26 -0.39 -9.56
C ARG A 19 7.52 0.39 -10.65
N GLU A 20 7.47 -0.14 -11.88
CA GLU A 20 6.77 0.55 -12.97
C GLU A 20 5.25 0.48 -12.80
N ALA A 21 4.70 -0.61 -12.23
CA ALA A 21 3.28 -0.69 -11.87
C ALA A 21 2.89 0.36 -10.82
N SER A 22 3.71 0.57 -9.77
CA SER A 22 3.51 1.64 -8.77
C SER A 22 3.45 3.02 -9.43
N LYS A 23 4.38 3.33 -10.33
CA LYS A 23 4.37 4.59 -11.08
C LYS A 23 3.12 4.74 -11.96
N CYS A 24 2.72 3.68 -12.67
CA CYS A 24 1.51 3.69 -13.49
C CYS A 24 0.25 3.86 -12.63
N LEU A 25 0.20 3.21 -11.46
CA LEU A 25 -0.88 3.37 -10.49
C LEU A 25 -1.03 4.83 -10.07
N GLY A 26 0.07 5.48 -9.67
CA GLY A 26 0.08 6.89 -9.28
C GLY A 26 -0.32 7.86 -10.41
N LEU A 27 0.00 7.54 -11.68
CA LEU A 27 -0.30 8.39 -12.83
C LEU A 27 -1.72 8.19 -13.38
N TYR A 28 -2.15 6.94 -13.56
CA TYR A 28 -3.36 6.62 -14.33
C TYR A 28 -4.36 5.73 -13.60
N GLY A 29 -3.95 5.04 -12.52
CA GLY A 29 -4.72 3.96 -11.89
C GLY A 29 -4.60 2.63 -12.63
N VAL A 30 -5.20 1.57 -12.09
CA VAL A 30 -5.18 0.21 -12.64
C VAL A 30 -5.90 0.12 -13.98
N LYS A 31 -7.08 0.77 -14.07
CA LYS A 31 -7.95 0.70 -15.26
C LYS A 31 -7.23 1.15 -16.53
N ARG A 32 -6.48 2.24 -16.46
CA ARG A 32 -5.80 2.84 -17.61
C ARG A 32 -4.43 2.25 -17.89
N THR A 33 -3.81 1.56 -16.93
CA THR A 33 -2.52 0.90 -17.12
C THR A 33 -2.68 -0.29 -18.06
N THR A 34 -1.76 -0.44 -19.00
CA THR A 34 -1.74 -1.56 -19.95
C THR A 34 -0.49 -2.42 -19.78
N VAL A 35 -0.57 -3.71 -20.16
CA VAL A 35 0.61 -4.61 -20.16
C VAL A 35 1.68 -4.07 -21.10
N ASP A 36 1.30 -3.51 -22.26
CA ASP A 36 2.25 -2.97 -23.23
C ASP A 36 3.06 -1.81 -22.65
N GLU A 37 2.43 -0.93 -21.85
CA GLU A 37 3.13 0.13 -21.18
C GLU A 37 4.05 -0.39 -20.05
N LEU A 38 3.58 -1.36 -19.26
CA LEU A 38 4.37 -1.95 -18.19
C LEU A 38 5.65 -2.61 -18.71
N VAL A 39 5.55 -3.39 -19.80
CA VAL A 39 6.72 -4.06 -20.39
C VAL A 39 7.67 -3.08 -21.07
N HIS A 40 7.13 -2.07 -21.74
CA HIS A 40 7.95 -1.01 -22.34
C HIS A 40 8.77 -0.26 -21.28
N ARG A 41 8.13 0.14 -20.18
CA ARG A 41 8.79 0.85 -19.05
C ARG A 41 9.79 -0.03 -18.31
N SER A 42 9.49 -1.34 -18.18
CA SER A 42 10.36 -2.30 -17.49
C SER A 42 11.48 -2.84 -18.39
N GLY A 43 11.46 -2.54 -19.67
CA GLY A 43 12.49 -2.99 -20.63
C GLY A 43 12.46 -4.50 -20.88
N ILE A 44 11.31 -5.17 -20.76
CA ILE A 44 11.16 -6.61 -20.99
C ILE A 44 10.22 -6.90 -22.16
N PRO A 45 10.40 -8.04 -22.84
CA PRO A 45 9.43 -8.49 -23.86
C PRO A 45 8.07 -8.83 -23.22
N LYS A 46 6.97 -8.60 -23.96
CA LYS A 46 5.60 -8.94 -23.52
C LYS A 46 5.43 -10.42 -23.15
N GLY A 47 6.06 -11.33 -23.89
CA GLY A 47 6.09 -12.76 -23.56
C GLY A 47 6.76 -13.05 -22.22
N THR A 48 7.76 -12.25 -21.84
CA THR A 48 8.40 -12.38 -20.52
C THR A 48 7.44 -11.98 -19.40
N PHE A 49 6.63 -10.94 -19.57
CA PHE A 49 5.60 -10.57 -18.59
C PHE A 49 4.70 -11.76 -18.23
N TYR A 50 4.17 -12.44 -19.23
CA TYR A 50 3.26 -13.57 -19.04
C TYR A 50 3.91 -14.83 -18.44
N LEU A 51 5.24 -14.88 -18.34
CA LEU A 51 5.92 -15.92 -17.55
C LEU A 51 5.86 -15.67 -16.04
N PHE A 52 5.54 -14.44 -15.61
CA PHE A 52 5.50 -14.02 -14.21
C PHE A 52 4.09 -13.74 -13.71
N TYR A 53 3.25 -13.16 -14.55
CA TYR A 53 1.90 -12.73 -14.19
C TYR A 53 0.91 -13.06 -15.31
N PRO A 54 -0.20 -13.76 -15.01
CA PRO A 54 -1.24 -14.06 -16.00
C PRO A 54 -1.94 -12.79 -16.51
N SER A 55 -2.00 -11.73 -15.67
CA SER A 55 -2.64 -10.45 -15.99
C SER A 55 -1.93 -9.28 -15.32
N LYS A 56 -2.26 -8.05 -15.70
CA LYS A 56 -1.80 -6.86 -14.99
C LYS A 56 -2.39 -6.79 -13.57
N GLU A 57 -3.60 -7.28 -13.39
CA GLU A 57 -4.28 -7.33 -12.10
C GLU A 57 -3.52 -8.21 -11.10
N SER A 58 -2.98 -9.36 -11.55
CA SER A 58 -2.11 -10.22 -10.74
C SER A 58 -0.79 -9.52 -10.36
N LEU A 59 -0.22 -8.69 -11.25
CA LEU A 59 0.92 -7.85 -10.90
C LEU A 59 0.56 -6.79 -9.87
N PHE A 60 -0.61 -6.14 -10.00
CA PHE A 60 -1.05 -5.15 -9.01
C PHE A 60 -1.36 -5.79 -7.66
N LEU A 61 -1.84 -7.04 -7.62
CA LEU A 61 -2.00 -7.78 -6.39
C LEU A 61 -0.65 -8.05 -5.72
N ASP A 62 0.35 -8.53 -6.46
CA ASP A 62 1.73 -8.74 -5.98
C ASP A 62 2.36 -7.42 -5.48
N LEU A 63 2.04 -6.29 -6.13
CA LEU A 63 2.44 -4.96 -5.68
C LEU A 63 1.82 -4.62 -4.32
N ILE A 64 0.52 -4.89 -4.12
CA ILE A 64 -0.18 -4.64 -2.85
C ILE A 64 0.41 -5.50 -1.74
N ASP A 65 0.65 -6.80 -2.00
CA ASP A 65 1.23 -7.72 -1.02
C ASP A 65 2.63 -7.25 -0.61
N ASN A 66 3.48 -6.91 -1.59
CA ASN A 66 4.82 -6.38 -1.32
C ASN A 66 4.78 -5.05 -0.55
N PHE A 67 3.89 -4.13 -0.92
CA PHE A 67 3.70 -2.87 -0.22
C PHE A 67 3.25 -3.08 1.23
N SER A 68 2.35 -4.05 1.47
CA SER A 68 1.90 -4.40 2.81
C SER A 68 3.05 -4.87 3.70
N ASN A 69 3.93 -5.71 3.16
CA ASN A 69 5.14 -6.16 3.88
C ASN A 69 6.10 -5.00 4.17
N GLU A 70 6.33 -4.11 3.20
CA GLU A 70 7.17 -2.93 3.39
C GLU A 70 6.61 -1.95 4.43
N VAL A 71 5.29 -1.78 4.48
CA VAL A 71 4.63 -0.96 5.52
C VAL A 71 4.80 -1.59 6.90
N GLU A 72 4.63 -2.91 7.00
CA GLU A 72 4.83 -3.63 8.26
C GLU A 72 6.29 -3.53 8.74
N GLU A 73 7.27 -3.74 7.86
CA GLU A 73 8.69 -3.60 8.18
C GLU A 73 9.03 -2.17 8.64
N LEU A 74 8.55 -1.16 7.91
CA LEU A 74 8.72 0.25 8.29
C LEU A 74 8.13 0.52 9.67
N TYR A 75 6.91 0.08 9.90
CA TYR A 75 6.21 0.25 11.17
C TYR A 75 6.97 -0.38 12.34
N LEU A 76 7.35 -1.67 12.21
CA LEU A 76 8.07 -2.39 13.25
C LEU A 76 9.46 -1.78 13.52
N SER A 77 10.16 -1.31 12.49
CA SER A 77 11.45 -0.65 12.68
C SER A 77 11.33 0.65 13.45
N MET A 78 10.30 1.47 13.15
CA MET A 78 10.07 2.73 13.83
C MET A 78 9.57 2.54 15.27
N LEU A 79 8.83 1.46 15.56
CA LEU A 79 8.41 1.14 16.93
C LEU A 79 9.60 0.82 17.85
N GLN A 80 10.68 0.27 17.32
CA GLN A 80 11.89 -0.01 18.11
C GLN A 80 12.64 1.26 18.53
N GLU A 81 12.40 2.36 17.84
CA GLU A 81 13.07 3.65 18.07
C GLU A 81 12.16 4.67 18.78
N LEU A 82 11.01 4.23 19.34
CA LEU A 82 10.07 5.13 20.02
C LEU A 82 10.71 5.77 21.26
N ASP A 83 10.57 7.09 21.37
CA ASP A 83 10.87 7.84 22.59
C ASP A 83 9.63 7.83 23.50
N GLU A 84 9.66 7.05 24.57
CA GLU A 84 8.58 6.93 25.54
C GLU A 84 8.28 8.26 26.27
N ASN A 85 9.27 9.15 26.41
CA ASN A 85 9.07 10.46 27.01
C ASN A 85 8.32 11.43 26.10
N HIS A 86 8.30 11.13 24.78
CA HIS A 86 7.63 11.93 23.76
C HIS A 86 6.72 11.05 22.88
N ILE A 87 6.03 10.10 23.49
CA ILE A 87 5.28 9.04 22.81
C ILE A 87 4.31 9.57 21.75
N VAL A 88 3.55 10.64 22.05
CA VAL A 88 2.61 11.26 21.08
C VAL A 88 3.34 11.77 19.85
N THR A 89 4.51 12.36 20.00
CA THR A 89 5.29 12.88 18.88
C THR A 89 5.83 11.71 18.06
N SER A 90 6.45 10.72 18.72
CA SER A 90 7.03 9.55 18.07
C SER A 90 5.99 8.76 17.29
N LEU A 91 4.83 8.46 17.87
CA LEU A 91 3.75 7.76 17.16
C LEU A 91 3.15 8.59 16.02
N THR A 92 3.07 9.90 16.18
CA THR A 92 2.65 10.80 15.09
C THR A 92 3.59 10.67 13.88
N GLU A 93 4.90 10.61 14.11
CA GLU A 93 5.90 10.42 13.03
C GLU A 93 5.79 9.03 12.39
N VAL A 94 5.54 7.98 13.17
CA VAL A 94 5.29 6.62 12.66
C VAL A 94 4.11 6.64 11.68
N PHE A 95 2.96 7.15 12.10
CA PHE A 95 1.78 7.20 11.25
C PHE A 95 1.96 8.14 10.05
N MET A 96 2.67 9.25 10.24
CA MET A 96 3.01 10.16 9.14
C MET A 96 3.88 9.47 8.09
N ALA A 97 4.89 8.70 8.52
CA ALA A 97 5.74 7.93 7.61
C ALA A 97 4.94 6.93 6.76
N ILE A 98 3.98 6.23 7.39
CA ILE A 98 3.09 5.29 6.70
C ILE A 98 2.21 6.03 5.69
N VAL A 99 1.52 7.11 6.09
CA VAL A 99 0.65 7.89 5.19
C VAL A 99 1.45 8.42 4.00
N MET A 100 2.65 8.95 4.25
CA MET A 100 3.52 9.46 3.18
C MET A 100 4.07 8.35 2.28
N LYS A 101 4.22 7.12 2.80
CA LYS A 101 4.56 5.96 1.95
C LYS A 101 3.40 5.62 1.01
N PHE A 102 2.16 5.58 1.48
CA PHE A 102 0.97 5.42 0.62
C PHE A 102 0.92 6.48 -0.49
N TYR A 103 1.25 7.73 -0.15
CA TYR A 103 1.26 8.84 -1.09
C TYR A 103 2.37 8.70 -2.14
N ARG A 104 3.62 8.52 -1.71
CA ARG A 104 4.80 8.45 -2.61
C ARG A 104 4.75 7.27 -3.55
N ASP A 105 4.27 6.12 -3.08
CA ASP A 105 4.19 4.89 -3.88
C ASP A 105 2.89 4.83 -4.72
N GLY A 106 2.04 5.85 -4.63
CA GLY A 106 0.80 5.95 -5.40
C GLY A 106 -0.29 4.97 -4.99
N VAL A 107 -0.07 4.16 -3.94
CA VAL A 107 -0.99 3.09 -3.50
C VAL A 107 -2.33 3.64 -3.01
N TYR A 108 -2.36 4.89 -2.51
CA TYR A 108 -3.61 5.57 -2.15
C TYR A 108 -4.60 5.67 -3.32
N LYS A 109 -4.16 5.59 -4.58
CA LYS A 109 -5.05 5.59 -5.76
C LYS A 109 -5.96 4.37 -5.82
N LEU A 110 -5.60 3.26 -5.14
CA LEU A 110 -6.46 2.09 -5.00
C LEU A 110 -7.72 2.36 -4.17
N LEU A 111 -7.73 3.43 -3.36
CA LEU A 111 -8.92 3.89 -2.63
C LEU A 111 -9.96 4.51 -3.55
N LYS A 112 -9.57 4.88 -4.77
CA LYS A 112 -10.50 5.39 -5.78
C LYS A 112 -11.47 4.29 -6.18
N GLU A 113 -12.74 4.66 -6.33
CA GLU A 113 -13.83 3.74 -6.62
C GLU A 113 -13.55 2.80 -7.80
N GLY A 114 -13.68 1.51 -7.55
CA GLY A 114 -13.57 0.43 -8.52
C GLY A 114 -12.14 0.05 -8.94
N GLU A 115 -11.08 0.67 -8.40
CA GLU A 115 -9.70 0.29 -8.72
C GLU A 115 -9.30 -1.03 -8.01
N LEU A 116 -9.53 -1.11 -6.71
CA LEU A 116 -9.24 -2.32 -5.94
C LEU A 116 -10.21 -3.46 -6.29
N GLU A 117 -11.49 -3.16 -6.47
CA GLU A 117 -12.50 -4.14 -6.87
C GLU A 117 -12.18 -4.81 -8.21
N LEU A 118 -11.59 -4.05 -9.14
CA LEU A 118 -11.14 -4.61 -10.43
C LEU A 118 -10.06 -5.67 -10.24
N ILE A 119 -9.05 -5.38 -9.40
CA ILE A 119 -7.97 -6.32 -9.10
C ILE A 119 -8.55 -7.59 -8.46
N LEU A 120 -9.32 -7.43 -7.37
CA LEU A 120 -9.84 -8.55 -6.58
C LEU A 120 -10.77 -9.45 -7.39
N ARG A 121 -11.65 -8.87 -8.21
CA ARG A 121 -12.55 -9.64 -9.07
C ARG A 121 -11.78 -10.46 -10.09
N LYS A 122 -10.82 -9.82 -10.77
CA LYS A 122 -10.07 -10.45 -11.84
C LYS A 122 -9.15 -11.56 -11.33
N THR A 123 -8.45 -11.32 -10.24
CA THR A 123 -7.59 -12.34 -9.62
C THR A 123 -8.39 -13.51 -9.04
N LYS A 124 -9.59 -13.27 -8.50
CA LYS A 124 -10.49 -14.35 -8.08
C LYS A 124 -10.92 -15.24 -9.25
N GLU A 125 -11.26 -14.62 -10.40
CA GLU A 125 -11.59 -15.35 -11.62
C GLU A 125 -10.42 -16.21 -12.14
N GLU A 126 -9.18 -15.71 -12.04
CA GLU A 126 -7.97 -16.36 -12.55
C GLU A 126 -7.38 -17.40 -11.60
N GLU A 127 -7.38 -17.14 -10.29
CA GLU A 127 -6.66 -17.95 -9.30
C GLU A 127 -7.59 -18.71 -8.33
N GLY A 128 -8.90 -18.45 -8.39
CA GLY A 128 -9.88 -19.09 -7.51
C GLY A 128 -9.79 -18.70 -6.03
N LYS A 129 -8.93 -17.74 -5.69
CA LYS A 129 -8.71 -17.27 -4.32
C LYS A 129 -9.59 -16.07 -3.99
N ASP A 130 -10.10 -16.02 -2.78
CA ASP A 130 -10.85 -14.86 -2.28
C ASP A 130 -9.91 -13.92 -1.51
N TYR A 131 -9.44 -12.89 -2.20
CA TYR A 131 -8.57 -11.87 -1.64
C TYR A 131 -9.33 -10.74 -0.90
N PHE A 132 -10.64 -10.91 -0.67
CA PHE A 132 -11.45 -9.88 0.00
C PHE A 132 -10.98 -9.61 1.44
N ALA A 133 -10.36 -10.61 2.08
CA ALA A 133 -9.75 -10.47 3.41
C ALA A 133 -8.56 -9.48 3.42
N ILE A 134 -7.82 -9.35 2.31
CA ILE A 134 -6.68 -8.44 2.20
C ILE A 134 -7.09 -6.97 2.39
N LYS A 135 -8.35 -6.63 2.09
CA LYS A 135 -8.88 -5.26 2.19
C LYS A 135 -8.93 -4.72 3.63
N THR A 136 -9.01 -5.60 4.62
CA THR A 136 -9.19 -5.25 6.03
C THR A 136 -7.90 -5.42 6.85
N ASP A 137 -7.01 -6.31 6.41
CA ASP A 137 -6.01 -6.95 7.27
C ASP A 137 -4.83 -6.03 7.65
N ILE A 138 -4.31 -5.21 6.71
CA ILE A 138 -3.09 -4.43 6.98
C ILE A 138 -3.27 -3.40 8.10
N PHE A 139 -4.40 -2.68 8.11
CA PHE A 139 -4.64 -1.64 9.12
C PHE A 139 -4.98 -2.23 10.47
N ASP A 140 -5.82 -3.27 10.49
CA ASP A 140 -6.18 -3.97 11.71
C ASP A 140 -4.92 -4.64 12.32
N LYS A 141 -4.03 -5.16 11.48
CA LYS A 141 -2.74 -5.69 11.89
C LYS A 141 -1.83 -4.61 12.48
N LEU A 142 -1.69 -3.46 11.82
CA LEU A 142 -0.89 -2.34 12.34
C LEU A 142 -1.37 -1.89 13.71
N PHE A 143 -2.67 -1.74 13.91
CA PHE A 143 -3.23 -1.32 15.19
C PHE A 143 -3.23 -2.44 16.25
N SER A 144 -3.17 -3.72 15.87
CA SER A 144 -3.07 -4.84 16.81
C SER A 144 -1.74 -4.87 17.60
N TYR A 145 -0.72 -4.18 17.15
CA TYR A 145 0.56 -4.05 17.86
C TYR A 145 0.50 -3.05 19.02
N PHE A 146 -0.55 -2.21 19.10
CA PHE A 146 -0.75 -1.30 20.22
C PHE A 146 -1.51 -2.00 21.35
N PHE A 147 -1.09 -1.74 22.59
CA PHE A 147 -1.83 -2.14 23.79
C PHE A 147 -3.07 -1.26 23.95
N ILE A 148 -4.08 -1.50 23.13
CA ILE A 148 -5.40 -0.89 23.28
C ILE A 148 -6.27 -1.94 23.99
N ASP A 149 -6.73 -1.60 25.20
CA ASP A 149 -7.45 -2.53 26.07
C ASP A 149 -8.78 -3.04 25.50
N ASN A 150 -9.33 -2.33 24.53
CA ASN A 150 -10.63 -2.64 23.96
C ASN A 150 -10.54 -2.84 22.43
N LYS A 151 -10.93 -4.04 21.95
CA LYS A 151 -10.94 -4.37 20.51
C LYS A 151 -11.83 -3.44 19.67
N SER A 152 -12.90 -2.87 20.26
CA SER A 152 -13.76 -1.91 19.55
C SER A 152 -13.03 -0.61 19.24
N ASP A 153 -12.11 -0.23 20.10
CA ASP A 153 -11.32 0.98 19.93
C ASP A 153 -10.25 0.78 18.86
N ILE A 154 -9.64 -0.41 18.77
CA ILE A 154 -8.74 -0.78 17.66
C ILE A 154 -9.44 -0.60 16.31
N ALA A 155 -10.65 -1.13 16.16
CA ALA A 155 -11.40 -0.98 14.93
C ALA A 155 -11.73 0.49 14.62
N SER A 156 -12.07 1.28 15.63
CA SER A 156 -12.37 2.71 15.50
C SER A 156 -11.13 3.50 15.04
N PHE A 157 -9.95 3.22 15.64
CA PHE A 157 -8.68 3.83 15.24
C PHE A 157 -8.27 3.41 13.82
N SER A 158 -8.43 2.12 13.48
CA SER A 158 -8.20 1.60 12.14
C SER A 158 -9.07 2.32 11.10
N HIS A 159 -10.36 2.49 11.39
CA HIS A 159 -11.28 3.22 10.52
C HIS A 159 -10.93 4.69 10.40
N ALA A 160 -10.57 5.36 11.51
CA ALA A 160 -10.15 6.75 11.49
C ALA A 160 -8.88 6.95 10.67
N PHE A 161 -7.87 6.10 10.87
CA PHE A 161 -6.63 6.14 10.10
C PHE A 161 -6.88 5.90 8.60
N ARG A 162 -7.71 4.91 8.27
CA ARG A 162 -8.13 4.62 6.89
C ARG A 162 -8.81 5.84 6.25
N SER A 163 -9.64 6.55 7.02
CA SER A 163 -10.30 7.77 6.55
C SER A 163 -9.30 8.87 6.22
N ILE A 164 -8.20 8.98 6.97
CA ILE A 164 -7.12 9.92 6.67
C ILE A 164 -6.49 9.65 5.30
N LEU A 165 -6.38 8.38 4.88
CA LEU A 165 -5.83 8.04 3.57
C LEU A 165 -6.71 8.53 2.40
N TYR A 166 -8.03 8.68 2.60
CA TYR A 166 -8.91 9.28 1.57
C TYR A 166 -8.59 10.76 1.33
N ILE A 167 -8.02 11.47 2.30
CA ILE A 167 -7.54 12.83 2.12
C ILE A 167 -6.48 12.91 1.01
N LEU A 168 -5.67 11.86 0.86
CA LEU A 168 -4.65 11.80 -0.20
C LEU A 168 -5.22 11.86 -1.61
N LEU A 169 -6.48 11.44 -1.81
CA LEU A 169 -7.16 11.54 -3.12
C LEU A 169 -7.41 13.00 -3.53
N HIS A 170 -7.41 13.92 -2.56
CA HIS A 170 -7.59 15.36 -2.74
C HIS A 170 -6.32 16.16 -2.42
N SER A 171 -5.17 15.50 -2.45
CA SER A 171 -3.87 16.11 -2.08
C SER A 171 -3.56 17.39 -2.85
N ASP A 172 -3.95 17.46 -4.12
CA ASP A 172 -3.72 18.63 -4.98
C ASP A 172 -4.61 19.84 -4.62
N GLU A 173 -5.69 19.61 -3.87
CA GLU A 173 -6.66 20.61 -3.44
C GLU A 173 -6.36 21.18 -2.03
N ILE A 174 -5.48 20.52 -1.28
CA ILE A 174 -5.21 20.85 0.13
C ILE A 174 -3.85 21.57 0.26
N PRO A 175 -3.86 22.89 0.50
CA PRO A 175 -2.62 23.61 0.78
C PRO A 175 -1.92 23.04 2.02
N GLU A 176 -0.60 22.94 1.98
CA GLU A 176 0.21 22.41 3.09
C GLU A 176 -0.29 21.05 3.63
N MET A 177 -0.69 20.15 2.72
CA MET A 177 -1.29 18.84 3.05
C MET A 177 -0.53 18.09 4.15
N GLU A 178 0.80 18.07 4.12
CA GLU A 178 1.61 17.38 5.13
C GLU A 178 1.40 17.96 6.54
N LYS A 179 1.26 19.28 6.67
CA LYS A 179 0.95 19.92 7.96
C LYS A 179 -0.45 19.54 8.42
N ALA A 180 -1.43 19.60 7.54
CA ALA A 180 -2.81 19.22 7.85
C ALA A 180 -2.89 17.76 8.31
N LEU A 181 -2.24 16.83 7.60
CA LEU A 181 -2.17 15.43 7.97
C LEU A 181 -1.51 15.23 9.34
N ARG A 182 -0.44 15.96 9.63
CA ARG A 182 0.25 15.90 10.94
C ARG A 182 -0.65 16.33 12.08
N PHE A 183 -1.46 17.37 11.93
CA PHE A 183 -2.42 17.78 12.95
C PHE A 183 -3.50 16.72 13.19
N ILE A 184 -4.04 16.14 12.11
CA ILE A 184 -5.09 15.11 12.21
C ILE A 184 -4.51 13.85 12.88
N LEU A 185 -3.34 13.38 12.43
CA LEU A 185 -2.67 12.21 12.99
C LEU A 185 -2.29 12.40 14.45
N ARG A 186 -1.80 13.60 14.82
CA ARG A 186 -1.51 13.90 16.22
C ARG A 186 -2.77 13.85 17.09
N GLY A 187 -3.90 14.37 16.59
CA GLY A 187 -5.18 14.26 17.28
C GLY A 187 -5.62 12.80 17.46
N LEU A 188 -5.47 11.97 16.45
CA LEU A 188 -5.75 10.53 16.54
C LEU A 188 -4.84 9.85 17.58
N VAL A 189 -3.55 10.13 17.55
CA VAL A 189 -2.57 9.55 18.50
C VAL A 189 -2.87 9.98 19.94
N LEU A 190 -3.25 11.22 20.17
CA LEU A 190 -3.64 11.68 21.52
C LEU A 190 -4.78 10.83 22.08
N GLN A 191 -5.80 10.52 21.27
CA GLN A 191 -6.91 9.67 21.70
C GLN A 191 -6.51 8.19 21.92
N MET A 192 -5.39 7.75 21.35
CA MET A 192 -4.89 6.37 21.53
C MET A 192 -4.10 6.20 22.83
N VAL A 193 -3.51 7.28 23.37
CA VAL A 193 -2.61 7.23 24.53
C VAL A 193 -3.23 7.84 25.81
N GLU A 194 -4.42 8.43 25.70
CA GLU A 194 -5.24 8.88 26.83
C GLU A 194 -6.04 7.71 27.43
#